data_0e7a75c2241e1a180aba416801dc47b7
#
_entry.id   0e7a75c2241e1a180aba416801dc47b7
#
_cell.length_a   1.000
_cell.length_b   1.000
_cell.length_c   1.000
_cell.angle_alpha   90.00
_cell.angle_beta   90.00
_cell.angle_gamma   90.00
#
_symmetry.space_group_name_H-M   'P 1'
#
loop_
_entity.id
_entity.type
_entity.pdbx_description
1 polymer ?
#
loop_
_entity_poly.entity_id
_entity_poly.type
_entity_poly.pdbx_seq_one_letter_code
_entity_poly.pdbx_strand_id
1 'polypeptide(L)'
;VTRRYPGRRWLDRSLWDVVSRDHRMSPAAFRRRQWVTAGFVVLGAVVLGVSLRVEPGSPWFYPLTFGLAAVWTVGAFASGRLYLGHIATDDPDDEDGLVRPVVQPIAIGLALAGLFVVGALVVREIPVLSDQVEKVLGFATEGTLPLLVVITAVNGVAEELFFRGAAYAAIPRHPVVWTTVAYTAATLATGNVMLAFAAILLGVVVGLQRRASGGILAPVLTHCTWSLTMLLALPPIFGLR
;
A
#
# COMPACT_ATOMS: atom_id res chain seq x y z
N VAL A 1 -34.35 8.86 14.09
CA VAL A 1 -33.48 8.99 12.87
C VAL A 1 -32.41 10.01 13.22
N THR A 2 -31.22 9.56 13.65
CA THR A 2 -30.09 10.43 13.91
C THR A 2 -29.54 10.93 12.57
N ARG A 3 -29.69 12.22 12.26
CA ARG A 3 -29.01 12.88 11.14
C ARG A 3 -27.49 12.69 11.33
N ARG A 4 -26.91 11.74 10.62
CA ARG A 4 -25.45 11.63 10.53
C ARG A 4 -24.92 12.74 9.64
N TYR A 5 -23.90 13.48 10.09
CA TYR A 5 -23.25 14.52 9.30
C TYR A 5 -22.69 13.93 8.01
N PRO A 6 -22.77 14.61 6.85
CA PRO A 6 -22.30 14.08 5.56
C PRO A 6 -20.85 13.59 5.57
N GLY A 7 -19.94 14.31 6.24
CA GLY A 7 -18.54 13.91 6.35
C GLY A 7 -18.31 12.63 7.18
N ARG A 8 -19.19 12.33 8.15
CA ARG A 8 -19.13 11.09 8.92
C ARG A 8 -19.54 9.89 8.06
N ARG A 9 -20.56 10.03 7.23
CA ARG A 9 -20.94 8.97 6.26
C ARG A 9 -19.80 8.67 5.29
N TRP A 10 -19.12 9.70 4.78
CA TRP A 10 -17.99 9.56 3.88
C TRP A 10 -16.83 8.78 4.50
N LEU A 11 -16.44 9.09 5.74
CA LEU A 11 -15.40 8.36 6.49
C LEU A 11 -15.85 6.93 6.83
N ASP A 12 -17.09 6.74 7.24
CA ASP A 12 -17.64 5.41 7.57
C ASP A 12 -17.50 4.47 6.37
N ARG A 13 -17.95 4.88 5.18
CA ARG A 13 -17.86 4.09 3.94
C ARG A 13 -16.43 3.85 3.47
N SER A 14 -15.55 4.79 3.73
CA SER A 14 -14.17 4.72 3.27
C SER A 14 -13.28 3.86 4.16
N LEU A 15 -13.54 3.82 5.49
CA LEU A 15 -12.63 3.23 6.47
C LEU A 15 -13.30 2.31 7.49
N TRP A 16 -14.57 2.58 7.86
CA TRP A 16 -15.17 1.91 9.03
C TRP A 16 -16.18 0.82 8.67
N ASP A 17 -16.79 0.87 7.51
CA ASP A 17 -17.68 -0.18 7.04
C ASP A 17 -16.96 -1.53 6.94
N VAL A 18 -17.74 -2.60 7.02
CA VAL A 18 -17.22 -3.97 6.96
C VAL A 18 -17.98 -4.75 5.90
N VAL A 19 -17.32 -4.96 4.77
CA VAL A 19 -17.83 -5.84 3.73
C VAL A 19 -17.50 -7.29 4.09
N SER A 20 -18.52 -8.15 4.05
CA SER A 20 -18.35 -9.58 4.28
C SER A 20 -17.40 -10.20 3.26
N ARG A 21 -16.47 -11.02 3.74
CA ARG A 21 -15.54 -11.73 2.87
C ARG A 21 -16.20 -12.95 2.25
N ASP A 22 -15.88 -13.24 0.99
CA ASP A 22 -16.27 -14.49 0.36
C ASP A 22 -15.45 -15.64 0.93
N HIS A 23 -16.11 -16.55 1.65
CA HIS A 23 -15.52 -17.74 2.27
C HIS A 23 -15.83 -19.03 1.51
N ARG A 24 -16.29 -18.96 0.25
CA ARG A 24 -16.70 -20.11 -0.56
C ARG A 24 -15.53 -20.93 -1.09
N MET A 25 -14.51 -21.16 -0.28
CA MET A 25 -13.36 -22.00 -0.62
C MET A 25 -13.42 -23.31 0.14
N SER A 26 -12.99 -24.42 -0.51
CA SER A 26 -12.74 -25.66 0.20
C SER A 26 -11.57 -25.48 1.19
N PRO A 27 -11.54 -26.24 2.31
CA PRO A 27 -10.43 -26.15 3.26
C PRO A 27 -9.06 -26.42 2.63
N ALA A 28 -8.98 -27.28 1.62
CA ALA A 28 -7.74 -27.56 0.89
C ALA A 28 -7.29 -26.35 0.06
N ALA A 29 -8.22 -25.72 -0.68
CA ALA A 29 -7.93 -24.51 -1.46
C ALA A 29 -7.50 -23.35 -0.56
N PHE A 30 -8.12 -23.21 0.61
CA PHE A 30 -7.75 -22.18 1.58
C PHE A 30 -6.32 -22.40 2.14
N ARG A 31 -5.97 -23.64 2.53
CA ARG A 31 -4.60 -23.97 2.97
C ARG A 31 -3.56 -23.74 1.86
N ARG A 32 -3.88 -24.14 0.61
CA ARG A 32 -3.00 -23.83 -0.54
C ARG A 32 -2.78 -22.33 -0.67
N ARG A 33 -3.85 -21.52 -0.57
CA ARG A 33 -3.74 -20.05 -0.60
C ARG A 33 -2.80 -19.52 0.47
N GLN A 34 -2.92 -20.04 1.70
CA GLN A 34 -2.06 -19.63 2.82
C GLN A 34 -0.58 -19.93 2.56
N TRP A 35 -0.25 -21.14 2.10
CA TRP A 35 1.14 -21.53 1.81
C TRP A 35 1.72 -20.75 0.64
N VAL A 36 0.98 -20.58 -0.44
CA VAL A 36 1.41 -19.76 -1.58
C VAL A 36 1.70 -18.32 -1.12
N THR A 37 0.76 -17.73 -0.37
CA THR A 37 0.93 -16.37 0.14
C THR A 37 2.15 -16.26 1.06
N ALA A 38 2.33 -17.18 2.01
CA ALA A 38 3.48 -17.18 2.92
C ALA A 38 4.81 -17.28 2.16
N GLY A 39 4.90 -18.17 1.16
CA GLY A 39 6.10 -18.32 0.33
C GLY A 39 6.44 -17.04 -0.43
N PHE A 40 5.43 -16.37 -1.00
CA PHE A 40 5.65 -15.09 -1.70
C PHE A 40 5.96 -13.93 -0.75
N VAL A 41 5.44 -13.90 0.48
CA VAL A 41 5.89 -12.92 1.50
C VAL A 41 7.38 -13.03 1.74
N VAL A 42 7.89 -14.24 1.95
CA VAL A 42 9.32 -14.47 2.19
C VAL A 42 10.14 -14.09 0.95
N LEU A 43 9.75 -14.57 -0.23
CA LEU A 43 10.45 -14.25 -1.48
C LEU A 43 10.50 -12.74 -1.73
N GLY A 44 9.37 -12.07 -1.60
CA GLY A 44 9.29 -10.62 -1.82
C GLY A 44 10.09 -9.84 -0.78
N ALA A 45 10.08 -10.25 0.51
CA ALA A 45 10.90 -9.62 1.54
C ALA A 45 12.40 -9.75 1.23
N VAL A 46 12.85 -10.90 0.72
CA VAL A 46 14.25 -11.09 0.29
C VAL A 46 14.59 -10.19 -0.89
N VAL A 47 13.75 -10.18 -1.94
CA VAL A 47 13.99 -9.33 -3.12
C VAL A 47 13.98 -7.85 -2.73
N LEU A 48 13.03 -7.41 -1.91
CA LEU A 48 12.96 -6.03 -1.41
C LEU A 48 14.22 -5.67 -0.61
N GLY A 49 14.65 -6.52 0.31
CA GLY A 49 15.86 -6.32 1.10
C GLY A 49 17.13 -6.24 0.26
N VAL A 50 17.22 -7.00 -0.84
CA VAL A 50 18.32 -6.92 -1.79
C VAL A 50 18.23 -5.67 -2.64
N SER A 51 17.03 -5.28 -3.09
CA SER A 51 16.82 -4.13 -3.98
C SER A 51 17.28 -2.79 -3.38
N LEU A 52 17.16 -2.62 -2.07
CA LEU A 52 17.58 -1.40 -1.37
C LEU A 52 18.98 -1.48 -0.76
N ARG A 53 19.73 -2.55 -1.03
CA ARG A 53 21.16 -2.67 -0.69
C ARG A 53 22.10 -2.32 -1.84
N VAL A 54 21.56 -2.21 -3.06
CA VAL A 54 22.34 -1.69 -4.20
C VAL A 54 22.56 -0.19 -4.02
N GLU A 55 23.66 0.31 -4.53
CA GLU A 55 23.96 1.75 -4.48
C GLU A 55 23.00 2.53 -5.40
N PRO A 56 22.58 3.76 -5.02
CA PRO A 56 21.90 4.68 -5.93
C PRO A 56 22.70 4.82 -7.23
N GLY A 57 22.01 4.88 -8.38
CA GLY A 57 22.67 4.88 -9.69
C GLY A 57 23.08 3.50 -10.23
N SER A 58 22.95 2.43 -9.43
CA SER A 58 23.23 1.06 -9.89
C SER A 58 22.29 0.63 -11.02
N PRO A 59 22.78 0.04 -12.12
CA PRO A 59 21.94 -0.48 -13.19
C PRO A 59 21.03 -1.61 -12.72
N TRP A 60 21.34 -2.27 -11.59
CA TRP A 60 20.53 -3.33 -11.01
C TRP A 60 19.29 -2.84 -10.27
N PHE A 61 19.21 -1.56 -9.92
CA PHE A 61 18.05 -1.00 -9.22
C PHE A 61 16.74 -1.25 -9.98
N TYR A 62 16.71 -0.93 -11.27
CA TYR A 62 15.51 -1.08 -12.08
C TYR A 62 15.07 -2.55 -12.26
N PRO A 63 15.95 -3.48 -12.69
CA PRO A 63 15.58 -4.90 -12.78
C PRO A 63 15.10 -5.49 -11.46
N LEU A 64 15.74 -5.15 -10.34
CA LEU A 64 15.34 -5.63 -9.02
C LEU A 64 13.97 -5.09 -8.62
N THR A 65 13.70 -3.81 -8.87
CA THR A 65 12.45 -3.16 -8.51
C THR A 65 11.28 -3.68 -9.36
N PHE A 66 11.46 -3.86 -10.67
CA PHE A 66 10.47 -4.51 -11.52
C PHE A 66 10.32 -6.00 -11.19
N GLY A 67 11.41 -6.67 -10.84
CA GLY A 67 11.39 -8.06 -10.37
C GLY A 67 10.56 -8.20 -9.08
N LEU A 68 10.69 -7.26 -8.15
CA LEU A 68 9.87 -7.21 -6.94
C LEU A 68 8.39 -7.06 -7.28
N ALA A 69 8.03 -6.12 -8.16
CA ALA A 69 6.66 -5.94 -8.62
C ALA A 69 6.10 -7.21 -9.28
N ALA A 70 6.93 -7.91 -10.07
CA ALA A 70 6.57 -9.20 -10.66
C ALA A 70 6.32 -10.27 -9.59
N VAL A 71 7.17 -10.38 -8.56
CA VAL A 71 6.99 -11.30 -7.44
C VAL A 71 5.66 -11.06 -6.74
N TRP A 72 5.35 -9.81 -6.38
CA TRP A 72 4.09 -9.47 -5.74
C TRP A 72 2.88 -9.77 -6.63
N THR A 73 2.95 -9.41 -7.91
CA THR A 73 1.86 -9.62 -8.88
C THR A 73 1.62 -11.12 -9.11
N VAL A 74 2.67 -11.90 -9.38
CA VAL A 74 2.56 -13.34 -9.57
C VAL A 74 2.04 -14.02 -8.30
N GLY A 75 2.55 -13.65 -7.14
CA GLY A 75 2.07 -14.15 -5.85
C GLY A 75 0.60 -13.85 -5.60
N ALA A 76 0.15 -12.67 -5.99
CA ALA A 76 -1.25 -12.27 -5.86
C ALA A 76 -2.17 -13.17 -6.69
N PHE A 77 -1.90 -13.35 -7.96
CA PHE A 77 -2.73 -14.16 -8.86
C PHE A 77 -2.60 -15.67 -8.59
N ALA A 78 -1.40 -16.17 -8.23
CA ALA A 78 -1.19 -17.55 -7.84
C ALA A 78 -1.95 -17.95 -6.57
N SER A 79 -2.20 -16.98 -5.67
CA SER A 79 -2.97 -17.23 -4.44
C SER A 79 -4.47 -17.42 -4.69
N GLY A 80 -5.04 -16.86 -5.76
CA GLY A 80 -6.46 -17.00 -6.11
C GLY A 80 -7.12 -15.69 -6.56
N ARG A 81 -8.46 -15.67 -6.53
CA ARG A 81 -9.25 -14.54 -7.05
C ARG A 81 -8.99 -13.24 -6.27
N LEU A 82 -8.96 -12.14 -7.00
CA LEU A 82 -8.87 -10.77 -6.50
C LEU A 82 -10.14 -10.01 -6.86
N TYR A 83 -10.54 -9.06 -6.00
CA TYR A 83 -11.76 -8.28 -6.17
C TYR A 83 -11.40 -6.78 -6.14
N LEU A 84 -12.00 -6.00 -7.04
CA LEU A 84 -11.81 -4.54 -7.06
C LEU A 84 -12.53 -3.83 -5.90
N GLY A 85 -13.70 -4.35 -5.49
CA GLY A 85 -14.49 -3.79 -4.40
C GLY A 85 -15.42 -2.66 -4.83
N HIS A 86 -16.38 -2.33 -3.95
CA HIS A 86 -17.38 -1.28 -4.10
C HIS A 86 -17.64 -0.65 -2.73
N ILE A 87 -18.19 0.55 -2.75
CA ILE A 87 -18.75 1.24 -1.58
C ILE A 87 -20.20 1.63 -1.89
N ALA A 88 -20.99 1.88 -0.86
CA ALA A 88 -22.37 2.40 -1.05
C ALA A 88 -22.33 3.75 -1.75
N THR A 89 -23.30 3.98 -2.64
CA THR A 89 -23.49 5.28 -3.32
C THR A 89 -23.86 6.38 -2.34
N ASP A 90 -23.58 7.64 -2.72
CA ASP A 90 -24.11 8.83 -2.03
C ASP A 90 -25.42 9.34 -2.65
N ASP A 91 -25.89 8.69 -3.71
CA ASP A 91 -27.13 9.05 -4.38
C ASP A 91 -28.34 8.79 -3.45
N PRO A 92 -29.09 9.81 -3.06
CA PRO A 92 -30.24 9.64 -2.20
C PRO A 92 -31.41 8.89 -2.87
N ASP A 93 -31.42 8.83 -4.20
CA ASP A 93 -32.45 8.11 -4.97
C ASP A 93 -32.08 6.64 -5.22
N ASP A 94 -30.82 6.23 -4.90
CA ASP A 94 -30.32 4.86 -5.02
C ASP A 94 -29.63 4.42 -3.72
N GLU A 95 -30.40 4.25 -2.65
CA GLU A 95 -29.88 3.92 -1.31
C GLU A 95 -29.16 2.55 -1.25
N ASP A 96 -29.50 1.62 -2.14
CA ASP A 96 -28.88 0.29 -2.25
C ASP A 96 -27.76 0.24 -3.31
N GLY A 97 -27.49 1.34 -3.98
CA GLY A 97 -26.52 1.43 -5.06
C GLY A 97 -25.07 1.22 -4.59
N LEU A 98 -24.28 0.58 -5.46
CA LEU A 98 -22.86 0.34 -5.24
C LEU A 98 -22.02 1.01 -6.32
N VAL A 99 -21.03 1.79 -5.90
CA VAL A 99 -20.12 2.50 -6.80
C VAL A 99 -18.66 2.09 -6.56
N ARG A 100 -17.82 2.27 -7.58
CA ARG A 100 -16.37 2.09 -7.42
C ARG A 100 -15.79 3.24 -6.59
N PRO A 101 -15.00 2.95 -5.54
CA PRO A 101 -14.36 3.97 -4.74
C PRO A 101 -13.20 4.59 -5.53
N VAL A 102 -13.34 5.84 -5.97
CA VAL A 102 -12.30 6.56 -6.71
C VAL A 102 -11.90 7.85 -5.99
N VAL A 103 -12.85 8.74 -5.74
CA VAL A 103 -12.58 10.07 -5.18
C VAL A 103 -12.09 9.97 -3.73
N GLN A 104 -12.74 9.14 -2.91
CA GLN A 104 -12.42 9.00 -1.50
C GLN A 104 -10.98 8.49 -1.27
N PRO A 105 -10.52 7.41 -1.96
CA PRO A 105 -9.15 6.93 -1.81
C PRO A 105 -8.10 7.97 -2.22
N ILE A 106 -8.33 8.71 -3.30
CA ILE A 106 -7.41 9.77 -3.74
C ILE A 106 -7.32 10.86 -2.67
N ALA A 107 -8.47 11.33 -2.14
CA ALA A 107 -8.49 12.33 -1.09
C ALA A 107 -7.79 11.86 0.19
N ILE A 108 -7.98 10.59 0.59
CA ILE A 108 -7.29 9.99 1.75
C ILE A 108 -5.78 9.87 1.47
N GLY A 109 -5.38 9.49 0.25
CA GLY A 109 -3.98 9.44 -0.17
C GLY A 109 -3.29 10.81 -0.08
N LEU A 110 -3.95 11.87 -0.54
CA LEU A 110 -3.46 13.24 -0.43
C LEU A 110 -3.41 13.73 1.03
N ALA A 111 -4.41 13.41 1.84
CA ALA A 111 -4.41 13.76 3.26
C ALA A 111 -3.27 13.06 4.02
N LEU A 112 -3.05 11.77 3.73
CA LEU A 112 -1.92 11.01 4.28
C LEU A 112 -0.60 11.60 3.82
N ALA A 113 -0.48 11.97 2.55
CA ALA A 113 0.71 12.64 2.01
C ALA A 113 0.99 13.96 2.72
N GLY A 114 -0.04 14.78 2.95
CA GLY A 114 0.09 16.02 3.72
C GLY A 114 0.60 15.78 5.15
N LEU A 115 0.10 14.74 5.82
CA LEU A 115 0.59 14.33 7.14
C LEU A 115 2.08 13.96 7.10
N PHE A 116 2.50 13.20 6.08
CA PHE A 116 3.90 12.81 5.91
C PHE A 116 4.81 14.00 5.56
N VAL A 117 4.32 14.96 4.77
CA VAL A 117 5.05 16.21 4.49
C VAL A 117 5.30 16.99 5.78
N VAL A 118 4.27 17.15 6.62
CA VAL A 118 4.44 17.79 7.94
C VAL A 118 5.43 17.02 8.81
N GLY A 119 5.31 15.68 8.83
CA GLY A 119 6.27 14.82 9.55
C GLY A 119 7.70 14.96 9.01
N ALA A 120 7.87 15.06 7.70
CA ALA A 120 9.18 15.23 7.05
C ALA A 120 9.88 16.52 7.47
N LEU A 121 9.14 17.61 7.69
CA LEU A 121 9.71 18.87 8.21
C LEU A 121 10.29 18.73 9.63
N VAL A 122 9.78 17.79 10.41
CA VAL A 122 10.34 17.47 11.74
C VAL A 122 11.49 16.48 11.59
N VAL A 123 11.32 15.43 10.77
CA VAL A 123 12.30 14.35 10.59
C VAL A 123 13.62 14.88 10.03
N ARG A 124 13.60 15.84 9.11
CA ARG A 124 14.82 16.43 8.53
C ARG A 124 15.73 17.13 9.56
N GLU A 125 15.17 17.56 10.69
CA GLU A 125 15.93 18.20 11.77
C GLU A 125 16.58 17.17 12.73
N ILE A 126 16.31 15.86 12.55
CA ILE A 126 16.81 14.76 13.37
C ILE A 126 17.78 13.92 12.54
N PRO A 127 19.12 14.08 12.67
CA PRO A 127 20.10 13.48 11.76
C PRO A 127 19.91 11.99 11.53
N VAL A 128 19.70 11.19 12.58
CA VAL A 128 19.54 9.74 12.48
C VAL A 128 18.31 9.34 11.64
N LEU A 129 17.23 10.13 11.66
CA LEU A 129 16.02 9.88 10.88
C LEU A 129 16.15 10.47 9.48
N SER A 130 16.76 11.66 9.33
CA SER A 130 17.06 12.27 8.04
C SER A 130 17.89 11.35 7.17
N ASP A 131 18.98 10.79 7.71
CA ASP A 131 19.85 9.82 7.01
C ASP A 131 19.07 8.62 6.46
N GLN A 132 18.07 8.14 7.20
CA GLN A 132 17.23 7.01 6.75
C GLN A 132 16.35 7.40 5.55
N VAL A 133 15.81 8.62 5.54
CA VAL A 133 14.99 9.13 4.44
C VAL A 133 15.87 9.42 3.23
N GLU A 134 17.00 10.11 3.42
CA GLU A 134 17.93 10.49 2.36
C GLU A 134 18.51 9.29 1.61
N LYS A 135 18.77 8.18 2.29
CA LYS A 135 19.17 6.91 1.65
C LYS A 135 18.14 6.41 0.64
N VAL A 136 16.84 6.57 0.91
CA VAL A 136 15.79 6.19 -0.04
C VAL A 136 15.67 7.22 -1.15
N LEU A 137 15.74 8.51 -0.81
CA LEU A 137 15.65 9.59 -1.78
C LEU A 137 16.83 9.60 -2.75
N GLY A 138 18.00 9.06 -2.36
CA GLY A 138 19.13 8.88 -3.25
C GLY A 138 18.79 8.09 -4.52
N PHE A 139 17.89 7.10 -4.44
CA PHE A 139 17.40 6.42 -5.65
C PHE A 139 16.53 7.30 -6.54
N ALA A 140 15.85 8.30 -5.95
CA ALA A 140 15.01 9.23 -6.69
C ALA A 140 15.82 10.32 -7.42
N THR A 141 17.03 10.63 -6.96
CA THR A 141 17.91 11.65 -7.58
C THR A 141 18.73 11.09 -8.75
N GLU A 142 19.00 9.78 -8.76
CA GLU A 142 19.81 9.12 -9.80
C GLU A 142 19.00 8.64 -11.01
N GLY A 143 17.66 8.69 -10.93
CA GLY A 143 16.76 8.20 -11.97
C GLY A 143 16.10 9.31 -12.77
N THR A 144 15.63 8.97 -13.98
CA THR A 144 14.75 9.88 -14.73
C THR A 144 13.34 9.89 -14.11
N LEU A 145 12.78 11.07 -13.89
CA LEU A 145 11.47 11.22 -13.26
C LEU A 145 10.35 10.35 -13.90
N PRO A 146 10.20 10.26 -15.24
CA PRO A 146 9.18 9.41 -15.82
C PRO A 146 9.33 7.93 -15.44
N LEU A 147 10.56 7.42 -15.39
CA LEU A 147 10.82 6.03 -15.03
C LEU A 147 10.55 5.79 -13.54
N LEU A 148 10.92 6.74 -12.68
CA LEU A 148 10.62 6.68 -11.24
C LEU A 148 9.12 6.70 -10.96
N VAL A 149 8.35 7.53 -11.70
CA VAL A 149 6.88 7.55 -11.61
C VAL A 149 6.29 6.18 -12.00
N VAL A 150 6.75 5.58 -13.11
CA VAL A 150 6.29 4.27 -13.55
C VAL A 150 6.63 3.20 -12.50
N ILE A 151 7.87 3.17 -12.00
CA ILE A 151 8.30 2.20 -10.99
C ILE A 151 7.47 2.35 -9.71
N THR A 152 7.29 3.57 -9.22
CA THR A 152 6.52 3.85 -8.01
C THR A 152 5.07 3.39 -8.16
N ALA A 153 4.44 3.71 -9.28
CA ALA A 153 3.06 3.30 -9.55
C ALA A 153 2.93 1.77 -9.69
N VAL A 154 3.83 1.13 -10.45
CA VAL A 154 3.80 -0.33 -10.68
C VAL A 154 4.02 -1.10 -9.37
N ASN A 155 4.97 -0.67 -8.53
CA ASN A 155 5.20 -1.30 -7.23
C ASN A 155 4.03 -1.06 -6.28
N GLY A 156 3.49 0.17 -6.20
CA GLY A 156 2.32 0.46 -5.37
C GLY A 156 1.12 -0.41 -5.75
N VAL A 157 0.86 -0.59 -7.05
CA VAL A 157 -0.19 -1.52 -7.53
C VAL A 157 0.12 -2.95 -7.12
N ALA A 158 1.34 -3.45 -7.39
CA ALA A 158 1.75 -4.83 -7.12
C ALA A 158 1.67 -5.18 -5.62
N GLU A 159 2.08 -4.27 -4.76
CA GLU A 159 1.99 -4.43 -3.30
C GLU A 159 0.53 -4.55 -2.84
N GLU A 160 -0.36 -3.72 -3.34
CA GLU A 160 -1.78 -3.80 -2.96
C GLU A 160 -2.48 -5.04 -3.53
N LEU A 161 -2.14 -5.46 -4.75
CA LEU A 161 -2.57 -6.75 -5.29
C LEU A 161 -2.19 -7.89 -4.34
N PHE A 162 -0.98 -7.88 -3.81
CA PHE A 162 -0.48 -8.93 -2.94
C PHE A 162 -1.00 -8.79 -1.50
N PHE A 163 -0.70 -7.68 -0.81
CA PHE A 163 -1.01 -7.56 0.62
C PHE A 163 -2.51 -7.40 0.88
N ARG A 164 -3.25 -6.58 0.08
CA ARG A 164 -4.70 -6.34 0.27
C ARG A 164 -5.55 -7.28 -0.56
N GLY A 165 -4.96 -7.89 -1.61
CA GLY A 165 -5.60 -8.96 -2.37
C GLY A 165 -5.37 -10.34 -1.76
N ALA A 166 -4.19 -10.89 -1.99
CA ALA A 166 -3.81 -12.26 -1.64
C ALA A 166 -3.72 -12.50 -0.13
N ALA A 167 -2.84 -11.75 0.55
CA ALA A 167 -2.55 -11.96 1.97
C ALA A 167 -3.78 -11.67 2.84
N TYR A 168 -4.49 -10.58 2.57
CA TYR A 168 -5.73 -10.27 3.27
C TYR A 168 -6.75 -11.41 3.20
N ALA A 169 -6.88 -12.03 2.03
CA ALA A 169 -7.83 -13.12 1.83
C ALA A 169 -7.33 -14.47 2.41
N ALA A 170 -6.03 -14.64 2.63
CA ALA A 170 -5.44 -15.84 3.24
C ALA A 170 -5.52 -15.83 4.78
N ILE A 171 -5.78 -14.68 5.41
CA ILE A 171 -5.79 -14.50 6.86
C ILE A 171 -7.24 -14.58 7.38
N PRO A 172 -7.58 -15.57 8.26
CA PRO A 172 -8.97 -15.79 8.68
C PRO A 172 -9.47 -14.75 9.70
N ARG A 173 -8.61 -14.27 10.61
CA ARG A 173 -8.98 -13.33 11.69
C ARG A 173 -8.07 -12.11 11.69
N HIS A 174 -8.63 -10.93 11.94
CA HIS A 174 -7.90 -9.65 12.01
C HIS A 174 -6.99 -9.37 10.80
N PRO A 175 -7.47 -9.53 9.53
CA PRO A 175 -6.62 -9.43 8.36
C PRO A 175 -5.97 -8.06 8.20
N VAL A 176 -6.61 -6.96 8.61
CA VAL A 176 -6.00 -5.61 8.60
C VAL A 176 -4.72 -5.60 9.42
N VAL A 177 -4.75 -6.14 10.65
CA VAL A 177 -3.59 -6.17 11.53
C VAL A 177 -2.48 -7.03 10.94
N TRP A 178 -2.80 -8.28 10.58
CA TRP A 178 -1.79 -9.22 10.14
C TRP A 178 -1.19 -8.90 8.77
N THR A 179 -1.96 -8.30 7.85
CA THR A 179 -1.38 -7.81 6.59
C THR A 179 -0.50 -6.60 6.79
N THR A 180 -0.84 -5.71 7.72
CA THR A 180 0.03 -4.58 8.10
C THR A 180 1.32 -5.10 8.74
N VAL A 181 1.25 -6.06 9.66
CA VAL A 181 2.43 -6.69 10.26
C VAL A 181 3.31 -7.34 9.21
N ALA A 182 2.73 -8.13 8.30
CA ALA A 182 3.49 -8.79 7.23
C ALA A 182 4.14 -7.78 6.26
N TYR A 183 3.43 -6.71 5.91
CA TYR A 183 3.93 -5.63 5.08
C TYR A 183 5.10 -4.89 5.75
N THR A 184 4.92 -4.51 7.01
CA THR A 184 5.97 -3.86 7.82
C THR A 184 7.20 -4.76 7.98
N ALA A 185 7.00 -6.06 8.26
CA ALA A 185 8.10 -7.02 8.40
C ALA A 185 8.88 -7.20 7.10
N ALA A 186 8.17 -7.27 5.95
CA ALA A 186 8.82 -7.30 4.64
C ALA A 186 9.62 -6.02 4.37
N THR A 187 9.07 -4.85 4.73
CA THR A 187 9.74 -3.55 4.58
C THR A 187 10.95 -3.42 5.50
N LEU A 188 10.89 -3.96 6.72
CA LEU A 188 12.03 -3.99 7.65
C LEU A 188 13.23 -4.79 7.11
N ALA A 189 13.03 -5.71 6.15
CA ALA A 189 14.13 -6.42 5.48
C ALA A 189 15.08 -5.46 4.73
N THR A 190 14.65 -4.25 4.42
CA THR A 190 15.49 -3.18 3.86
C THR A 190 16.49 -2.61 4.87
N GLY A 191 16.26 -2.81 6.17
CA GLY A 191 16.99 -2.17 7.26
C GLY A 191 16.62 -0.70 7.50
N ASN A 192 15.60 -0.16 6.82
CA ASN A 192 15.18 1.23 6.93
C ASN A 192 13.94 1.37 7.83
N VAL A 193 14.13 1.96 9.02
CA VAL A 193 13.06 2.10 10.01
C VAL A 193 12.02 3.15 9.61
N MET A 194 12.39 4.16 8.81
CA MET A 194 11.46 5.16 8.33
C MET A 194 10.51 4.60 7.26
N LEU A 195 11.00 3.70 6.40
CA LEU A 195 10.14 2.94 5.51
C LEU A 195 9.19 2.01 6.27
N ALA A 196 9.67 1.35 7.33
CA ALA A 196 8.82 0.51 8.17
C ALA A 196 7.73 1.33 8.90
N PHE A 197 8.07 2.51 9.39
CA PHE A 197 7.10 3.44 9.97
C PHE A 197 6.03 3.85 8.93
N ALA A 198 6.46 4.20 7.73
CA ALA A 198 5.54 4.50 6.62
C ALA A 198 4.64 3.30 6.29
N ALA A 199 5.20 2.09 6.27
CA ALA A 199 4.46 0.85 6.03
C ALA A 199 3.38 0.57 7.09
N ILE A 200 3.61 0.94 8.35
CA ILE A 200 2.60 0.83 9.41
C ILE A 200 1.43 1.77 9.13
N LEU A 201 1.69 3.06 8.94
CA LEU A 201 0.64 4.06 8.76
C LEU A 201 -0.16 3.82 7.48
N LEU A 202 0.53 3.68 6.36
CA LEU A 202 -0.10 3.35 5.09
C LEU A 202 -0.84 2.01 5.19
N GLY A 203 -0.19 0.99 5.77
CA GLY A 203 -0.72 -0.35 5.93
C GLY A 203 -2.06 -0.40 6.67
N VAL A 204 -2.20 0.36 7.74
CA VAL A 204 -3.46 0.49 8.49
C VAL A 204 -4.53 1.16 7.63
N VAL A 205 -4.23 2.30 7.01
CA VAL A 205 -5.20 3.05 6.20
C VAL A 205 -5.74 2.21 5.05
N VAL A 206 -4.86 1.64 4.21
CA VAL A 206 -5.30 0.85 3.06
C VAL A 206 -5.88 -0.52 3.46
N GLY A 207 -5.48 -1.06 4.63
CA GLY A 207 -6.10 -2.24 5.22
C GLY A 207 -7.55 -1.99 5.65
N LEU A 208 -7.84 -0.84 6.25
CA LEU A 208 -9.19 -0.39 6.58
C LEU A 208 -10.03 -0.17 5.31
N GLN A 209 -9.48 0.48 4.29
CA GLN A 209 -10.14 0.64 3.00
C GLN A 209 -10.46 -0.70 2.33
N ARG A 210 -9.54 -1.67 2.42
CA ARG A 210 -9.79 -3.04 1.94
C ARG A 210 -10.96 -3.69 2.66
N ARG A 211 -11.08 -3.49 3.98
CA ARG A 211 -12.20 -3.98 4.78
C ARG A 211 -13.51 -3.30 4.38
N ALA A 212 -13.48 -1.98 4.19
CA ALA A 212 -14.66 -1.18 3.92
C ALA A 212 -15.21 -1.37 2.50
N SER A 213 -14.33 -1.54 1.51
CA SER A 213 -14.73 -1.67 0.10
C SER A 213 -14.85 -3.12 -0.39
N GLY A 214 -14.36 -4.09 0.38
CA GLY A 214 -14.33 -5.49 -0.07
C GLY A 214 -13.33 -5.78 -1.20
N GLY A 215 -12.48 -4.80 -1.62
CA GLY A 215 -11.56 -4.97 -2.74
C GLY A 215 -10.30 -4.13 -2.68
N ILE A 216 -9.51 -4.21 -3.74
CA ILE A 216 -8.16 -3.62 -3.82
C ILE A 216 -8.14 -2.23 -4.47
N LEU A 217 -9.21 -1.78 -5.13
CA LEU A 217 -9.19 -0.53 -5.88
C LEU A 217 -8.91 0.68 -4.98
N ALA A 218 -9.62 0.79 -3.84
CA ALA A 218 -9.39 1.87 -2.89
C ALA A 218 -7.95 1.86 -2.32
N PRO A 219 -7.42 0.72 -1.81
CA PRO A 219 -6.01 0.59 -1.45
C PRO A 219 -5.04 1.05 -2.53
N VAL A 220 -5.18 0.56 -3.76
CA VAL A 220 -4.32 0.92 -4.89
C VAL A 220 -4.30 2.42 -5.14
N LEU A 221 -5.48 3.05 -5.22
CA LEU A 221 -5.58 4.49 -5.48
C LEU A 221 -4.96 5.31 -4.36
N THR A 222 -5.21 4.95 -3.09
CA THR A 222 -4.61 5.64 -1.95
C THR A 222 -3.09 5.49 -1.93
N HIS A 223 -2.59 4.27 -2.11
CA HIS A 223 -1.15 3.98 -2.09
C HIS A 223 -0.43 4.72 -3.23
N CYS A 224 -0.92 4.59 -4.47
CA CYS A 224 -0.30 5.27 -5.60
C CYS A 224 -0.35 6.79 -5.46
N THR A 225 -1.47 7.36 -5.00
CA THR A 225 -1.59 8.81 -4.77
C THR A 225 -0.58 9.26 -3.72
N TRP A 226 -0.50 8.57 -2.58
CA TRP A 226 0.44 8.88 -1.53
C TRP A 226 1.88 8.76 -2.00
N SER A 227 2.28 7.62 -2.58
CA SER A 227 3.68 7.35 -2.96
C SER A 227 4.17 8.26 -4.09
N LEU A 228 3.33 8.56 -5.09
CA LEU A 228 3.68 9.51 -6.15
C LEU A 228 3.81 10.94 -5.59
N THR A 229 2.97 11.33 -4.63
CA THR A 229 3.11 12.63 -3.96
C THR A 229 4.40 12.68 -3.16
N MET A 230 4.76 11.60 -2.44
CA MET A 230 6.02 11.54 -1.69
C MET A 230 7.25 11.58 -2.61
N LEU A 231 7.21 10.89 -3.75
CA LEU A 231 8.29 10.94 -4.76
C LEU A 231 8.58 12.37 -5.21
N LEU A 232 7.56 13.22 -5.32
CA LEU A 232 7.71 14.60 -5.77
C LEU A 232 7.97 15.60 -4.62
N ALA A 233 7.40 15.36 -3.45
CA ALA A 233 7.42 16.30 -2.34
C ALA A 233 8.64 16.15 -1.43
N LEU A 234 9.14 14.93 -1.20
CA LEU A 234 10.23 14.72 -0.24
C LEU A 234 11.60 15.24 -0.70
N PRO A 235 12.05 15.02 -1.97
CA PRO A 235 13.38 15.45 -2.37
C PRO A 235 13.66 16.95 -2.08
N PRO A 236 12.79 17.91 -2.46
CA PRO A 236 13.06 19.31 -2.14
C PRO A 236 13.03 19.64 -0.64
N ILE A 237 12.26 18.88 0.19
CA ILE A 237 12.23 19.09 1.65
C ILE A 237 13.60 18.74 2.29
N PHE A 238 14.27 17.72 1.74
CA PHE A 238 15.61 17.28 2.17
C PHE A 238 16.75 17.93 1.37
N GLY A 239 16.47 18.98 0.57
CA GLY A 239 17.48 19.71 -0.19
C GLY A 239 18.07 18.96 -1.38
N LEU A 240 17.42 17.87 -1.80
CA LEU A 240 17.78 17.06 -2.97
C LEU A 240 17.06 17.58 -4.22
N ARG A 241 17.74 17.55 -5.38
CA ARG A 241 17.21 18.04 -6.67
C ARG A 241 17.14 16.93 -7.70
#